data_f4c8d8c0b25bcb1cebf9dbae57ba1cd0
#
_entry.id   f4c8d8c0b25bcb1cebf9dbae57ba1cd0
#
_cell.length_a   1.000
_cell.length_b   1.000
_cell.length_c   1.000
_cell.angle_alpha   90.00
_cell.angle_beta   90.00
_cell.angle_gamma   90.00
#
_symmetry.space_group_name_H-M   'P 1'
#
loop_
_entity.id
_entity.type
_entity.pdbx_description
1 polymer ?
#
loop_
_entity_poly.entity_id
_entity_poly.type
_entity_poly.pdbx_seq_one_letter_code
_entity_poly.pdbx_strand_id
1 'polypeptide(L)'
;PDARVVKLEQNYRSTQTILSAANAVIANNRGGIAKRLWSERGDGEPVHVRELEDEHAEARFVVGEIERLVDEGAARAEIAVLYRTNAMSRVIEDTLVRREIAYQVIGGTKFYERAEIKDAIAYLSWLANPYDVVSFTRVANSPRRGLGRTSLSRIVAHSATVGVSVWEAAAAAERIPGLGAAAVKSLTRFMSTMAGLSELAQQGVPVGDLLDATLSRSGYVDALEAEALGGAEKTIEAQGRLENLDQLVEVAREFDAGATEQEDTLDLFLQQLALVADADSRRDEEGLVTLMTLHNAKGLEYPIVMIAGCEDGVFPHSRALDEGGLEEERRLFYVGVTRAMRELYLTYARRRSVFGQATYGLRSRFLDEIPAELTDREEELRLSSGTVAAGVGAGAGAGGRTIGGRSPSSWAASRAPETAPANAYRMGEDVVHAAFGEGVVTGVEPGGVIVVRFASDGSERKLMAEYAPVSRR
;
A
#
# COMPACT_ATOMS: atom_id res chain seq x y z
N PRO A 1 -39.18 -17.24 26.86
CA PRO A 1 -38.74 -18.63 26.63
C PRO A 1 -39.33 -19.22 25.36
N ASP A 2 -40.40 -18.62 24.75
CA ASP A 2 -41.15 -19.19 23.62
C ASP A 2 -40.85 -18.52 22.28
N ALA A 3 -39.69 -17.90 22.12
CA ALA A 3 -39.30 -17.31 20.85
C ALA A 3 -38.95 -18.40 19.82
N ARG A 4 -39.62 -18.36 18.63
CA ARG A 4 -39.29 -19.20 17.49
C ARG A 4 -38.15 -18.57 16.73
N VAL A 5 -37.02 -19.25 16.66
CA VAL A 5 -35.86 -18.82 15.85
C VAL A 5 -36.04 -19.37 14.44
N VAL A 6 -36.11 -18.50 13.44
CA VAL A 6 -36.11 -18.85 12.03
C VAL A 6 -34.79 -18.37 11.39
N LYS A 7 -34.04 -19.31 10.81
CA LYS A 7 -32.81 -19.00 10.11
C LYS A 7 -33.11 -18.73 8.63
N LEU A 8 -32.67 -17.57 8.13
CA LEU A 8 -32.74 -17.24 6.70
C LEU A 8 -31.43 -17.73 6.07
N GLU A 9 -31.43 -18.92 5.47
CA GLU A 9 -30.22 -19.59 4.94
C GLU A 9 -30.22 -19.64 3.42
N GLN A 10 -31.36 -19.51 2.75
CA GLN A 10 -31.41 -19.40 1.30
C GLN A 10 -30.91 -18.04 0.83
N ASN A 11 -29.91 -18.06 -0.03
CA ASN A 11 -29.31 -16.90 -0.67
C ASN A 11 -29.70 -16.88 -2.15
N TYR A 12 -30.07 -15.71 -2.65
CA TYR A 12 -30.50 -15.52 -4.03
C TYR A 12 -29.50 -14.69 -4.85
N ARG A 13 -28.37 -14.31 -4.25
CA ARG A 13 -27.36 -13.42 -4.82
C ARG A 13 -26.23 -14.21 -5.49
N SER A 14 -25.54 -15.03 -4.72
CA SER A 14 -24.27 -15.63 -5.06
C SER A 14 -24.42 -17.07 -5.58
N THR A 15 -23.44 -17.54 -6.34
CA THR A 15 -23.27 -18.95 -6.69
C THR A 15 -22.93 -19.80 -5.45
N GLN A 16 -23.13 -21.11 -5.54
CA GLN A 16 -22.91 -22.01 -4.39
C GLN A 16 -21.44 -22.09 -3.99
N THR A 17 -20.50 -22.04 -4.94
CA THR A 17 -19.05 -22.05 -4.66
C THR A 17 -18.66 -20.87 -3.77
N ILE A 18 -19.09 -19.65 -4.11
CA ILE A 18 -18.86 -18.43 -3.30
C ILE A 18 -19.43 -18.60 -1.90
N LEU A 19 -20.66 -19.10 -1.77
CA LEU A 19 -21.28 -19.31 -0.46
C LEU A 19 -20.58 -20.42 0.34
N SER A 20 -20.11 -21.47 -0.31
CA SER A 20 -19.38 -22.54 0.35
C SER A 20 -18.05 -22.05 0.89
N ALA A 21 -17.31 -21.21 0.13
CA ALA A 21 -16.10 -20.53 0.60
C ALA A 21 -16.40 -19.62 1.80
N ALA A 22 -17.43 -18.78 1.71
CA ALA A 22 -17.83 -17.90 2.81
C ALA A 22 -18.23 -18.69 4.06
N ASN A 23 -19.00 -19.78 3.91
CA ASN A 23 -19.42 -20.64 5.02
C ASN A 23 -18.22 -21.31 5.70
N ALA A 24 -17.23 -21.76 4.92
CA ALA A 24 -16.01 -22.38 5.45
C ALA A 24 -15.22 -21.40 6.33
N VAL A 25 -15.03 -20.19 5.86
CA VAL A 25 -14.33 -19.14 6.62
C VAL A 25 -15.08 -18.82 7.91
N ILE A 26 -16.37 -18.46 7.84
CA ILE A 26 -17.11 -18.00 9.01
C ILE A 26 -17.34 -19.11 10.08
N ALA A 27 -17.24 -20.38 9.68
CA ALA A 27 -17.34 -21.50 10.59
C ALA A 27 -16.20 -21.55 11.62
N ASN A 28 -15.08 -20.87 11.38
CA ASN A 28 -13.94 -20.77 12.32
C ASN A 28 -14.17 -19.76 13.43
N ASN A 29 -15.23 -18.93 13.39
CA ASN A 29 -15.58 -18.04 14.49
C ASN A 29 -16.19 -18.82 15.64
N ARG A 30 -15.79 -18.46 16.87
CA ARG A 30 -16.32 -19.02 18.10
C ARG A 30 -17.52 -18.18 18.54
N GLY A 31 -18.65 -18.83 18.71
CA GLY A 31 -19.88 -18.15 19.17
C GLY A 31 -20.69 -17.58 18.00
N GLY A 32 -21.99 -17.50 18.21
CA GLY A 32 -22.97 -17.07 17.22
C GLY A 32 -23.93 -18.19 16.82
N ILE A 33 -25.00 -17.81 16.13
CA ILE A 33 -25.97 -18.78 15.60
C ILE A 33 -25.37 -19.42 14.35
N ALA A 34 -25.03 -20.69 14.41
CA ALA A 34 -24.55 -21.43 13.25
C ALA A 34 -25.58 -21.29 12.09
N LYS A 35 -25.14 -20.68 10.99
CA LYS A 35 -25.93 -20.45 9.78
C LYS A 35 -25.11 -20.92 8.59
N ARG A 36 -25.75 -21.64 7.66
CA ARG A 36 -25.12 -22.11 6.43
C ARG A 36 -25.91 -21.59 5.24
N LEU A 37 -25.31 -20.67 4.49
CA LEU A 37 -25.95 -20.15 3.30
C LEU A 37 -25.90 -21.19 2.17
N TRP A 38 -26.98 -21.29 1.41
CA TRP A 38 -27.09 -22.11 0.22
C TRP A 38 -27.89 -21.38 -0.89
N SER A 39 -27.66 -21.76 -2.15
CA SER A 39 -28.25 -21.11 -3.31
C SER A 39 -28.70 -22.12 -4.35
N GLU A 40 -29.74 -21.75 -5.11
CA GLU A 40 -30.21 -22.50 -6.29
C GLU A 40 -29.57 -21.99 -7.60
N ARG A 41 -28.61 -21.05 -7.52
CA ARG A 41 -27.96 -20.44 -8.71
C ARG A 41 -26.88 -21.34 -9.34
N GLY A 42 -26.73 -22.56 -8.88
CA GLY A 42 -25.68 -23.49 -9.32
C GLY A 42 -24.34 -23.23 -8.64
N ASP A 43 -23.37 -24.08 -8.94
CA ASP A 43 -22.05 -24.00 -8.33
C ASP A 43 -21.30 -22.72 -8.77
N GLY A 44 -21.31 -22.40 -10.06
CA GLY A 44 -20.58 -21.27 -10.62
C GLY A 44 -19.06 -21.56 -10.74
N GLU A 45 -18.29 -20.53 -11.02
CA GLU A 45 -16.84 -20.61 -11.16
C GLU A 45 -16.14 -20.82 -9.80
N PRO A 46 -14.95 -21.46 -9.77
CA PRO A 46 -14.09 -21.49 -8.60
C PRO A 46 -13.71 -20.08 -8.15
N VAL A 47 -13.38 -19.93 -6.85
CA VAL A 47 -12.80 -18.69 -6.33
C VAL A 47 -11.37 -18.57 -6.83
N HIS A 48 -11.06 -17.48 -7.55
CA HIS A 48 -9.73 -17.23 -8.08
C HIS A 48 -8.82 -16.69 -6.98
N VAL A 49 -7.73 -17.37 -6.67
CA VAL A 49 -6.72 -16.93 -5.70
C VAL A 49 -5.40 -16.70 -6.44
N ARG A 50 -4.83 -15.51 -6.31
CA ARG A 50 -3.61 -15.11 -7.03
C ARG A 50 -2.56 -14.58 -6.07
N GLU A 51 -1.37 -15.17 -6.14
CA GLU A 51 -0.16 -14.67 -5.50
C GLU A 51 0.59 -13.76 -6.47
N LEU A 52 0.94 -12.57 -6.03
CA LEU A 52 1.69 -11.59 -6.83
C LEU A 52 2.99 -11.20 -6.12
N GLU A 53 3.98 -10.73 -6.86
CA GLU A 53 5.28 -10.39 -6.31
C GLU A 53 5.21 -9.22 -5.33
N ASP A 54 4.53 -8.14 -5.75
CA ASP A 54 4.37 -6.92 -4.95
C ASP A 54 3.03 -6.24 -5.22
N GLU A 55 2.74 -5.13 -4.51
CA GLU A 55 1.51 -4.35 -4.65
C GLU A 55 1.30 -3.77 -6.05
N HIS A 56 2.38 -3.48 -6.78
CA HIS A 56 2.27 -3.00 -8.15
C HIS A 56 1.90 -4.13 -9.11
N ALA A 57 2.45 -5.33 -8.90
CA ALA A 57 2.06 -6.53 -9.63
C ALA A 57 0.59 -6.88 -9.33
N GLU A 58 0.16 -6.75 -8.06
CA GLU A 58 -1.22 -6.93 -7.65
C GLU A 58 -2.16 -5.96 -8.39
N ALA A 59 -1.84 -4.68 -8.40
CA ALA A 59 -2.64 -3.67 -9.11
C ALA A 59 -2.68 -3.92 -10.62
N ARG A 60 -1.53 -4.29 -11.23
CA ARG A 60 -1.48 -4.64 -12.66
C ARG A 60 -2.34 -5.86 -12.98
N PHE A 61 -2.31 -6.89 -12.11
CA PHE A 61 -3.17 -8.07 -12.27
C PHE A 61 -4.65 -7.68 -12.17
N VAL A 62 -5.05 -6.98 -11.10
CA VAL A 62 -6.44 -6.56 -10.89
C VAL A 62 -6.96 -5.75 -12.07
N VAL A 63 -6.20 -4.75 -12.54
CA VAL A 63 -6.60 -3.89 -13.64
C VAL A 63 -6.58 -4.63 -14.99
N GLY A 64 -5.59 -5.49 -15.23
CA GLY A 64 -5.55 -6.32 -16.43
C GLY A 64 -6.71 -7.32 -16.50
N GLU A 65 -7.12 -7.85 -15.35
CA GLU A 65 -8.28 -8.73 -15.28
C GLU A 65 -9.60 -7.97 -15.49
N ILE A 66 -9.70 -6.72 -15.01
CA ILE A 66 -10.82 -5.83 -15.34
C ILE A 66 -10.89 -5.59 -16.86
N GLU A 67 -9.75 -5.30 -17.53
CA GLU A 67 -9.70 -5.14 -18.98
C GLU A 67 -10.19 -6.40 -19.70
N ARG A 68 -9.67 -7.57 -19.32
CA ARG A 68 -10.07 -8.86 -19.90
C ARG A 68 -11.57 -9.11 -19.76
N LEU A 69 -12.13 -8.90 -18.57
CA LEU A 69 -13.55 -9.09 -18.29
C LEU A 69 -14.44 -8.13 -19.09
N VAL A 70 -14.00 -6.89 -19.25
CA VAL A 70 -14.73 -5.88 -20.06
C VAL A 70 -14.67 -6.27 -21.54
N ASP A 71 -13.52 -6.73 -22.05
CA ASP A 71 -13.37 -7.22 -23.43
C ASP A 71 -14.23 -8.46 -23.69
N GLU A 72 -14.49 -9.28 -22.67
CA GLU A 72 -15.40 -10.43 -22.72
C GLU A 72 -16.88 -10.05 -22.56
N GLY A 73 -17.17 -8.76 -22.35
CA GLY A 73 -18.54 -8.21 -22.37
C GLY A 73 -19.12 -7.87 -21.00
N ALA A 74 -18.34 -7.91 -19.92
CA ALA A 74 -18.78 -7.39 -18.62
C ALA A 74 -18.85 -5.86 -18.64
N ALA A 75 -19.90 -5.27 -18.06
CA ALA A 75 -19.94 -3.82 -17.89
C ALA A 75 -19.00 -3.40 -16.73
N ARG A 76 -18.29 -2.28 -16.87
CA ARG A 76 -17.45 -1.72 -15.79
C ARG A 76 -18.20 -1.57 -14.46
N ALA A 77 -19.48 -1.19 -14.52
CA ALA A 77 -20.35 -1.04 -13.35
C ALA A 77 -20.67 -2.38 -12.64
N GLU A 78 -20.40 -3.52 -13.27
CA GLU A 78 -20.57 -4.86 -12.68
C GLU A 78 -19.37 -5.28 -11.84
N ILE A 79 -18.27 -4.53 -11.86
CA ILE A 79 -17.00 -4.88 -11.24
C ILE A 79 -16.73 -3.99 -10.03
N ALA A 80 -16.43 -4.63 -8.89
CA ALA A 80 -16.00 -3.94 -7.68
C ALA A 80 -14.67 -4.48 -7.17
N VAL A 81 -13.78 -3.58 -6.76
CA VAL A 81 -12.53 -3.89 -6.09
C VAL A 81 -12.65 -3.46 -4.63
N LEU A 82 -12.50 -4.41 -3.73
CA LEU A 82 -12.62 -4.23 -2.29
C LEU A 82 -11.24 -4.33 -1.64
N TYR A 83 -11.00 -3.50 -0.64
CA TYR A 83 -9.76 -3.50 0.13
C TYR A 83 -10.03 -3.19 1.61
N ARG A 84 -9.05 -3.47 2.47
CA ARG A 84 -9.21 -3.31 3.92
C ARG A 84 -9.09 -1.86 4.37
N THR A 85 -8.11 -1.11 3.88
CA THR A 85 -7.88 0.31 4.22
C THR A 85 -7.87 1.18 2.97
N ASN A 86 -8.21 2.46 3.13
CA ASN A 86 -8.22 3.40 2.01
C ASN A 86 -6.84 3.61 1.37
N ALA A 87 -5.76 3.47 2.15
CA ALA A 87 -4.40 3.62 1.64
C ALA A 87 -4.08 2.63 0.50
N MET A 88 -4.68 1.42 0.56
CA MET A 88 -4.47 0.40 -0.46
C MET A 88 -5.02 0.77 -1.84
N SER A 89 -5.97 1.71 -1.93
CA SER A 89 -6.57 2.05 -3.22
C SER A 89 -5.61 2.78 -4.15
N ARG A 90 -4.60 3.47 -3.63
CA ARG A 90 -3.68 4.31 -4.42
C ARG A 90 -3.09 3.59 -5.64
N VAL A 91 -2.42 2.47 -5.43
CA VAL A 91 -1.72 1.76 -6.50
C VAL A 91 -2.71 1.24 -7.56
N ILE A 92 -3.91 0.85 -7.13
CA ILE A 92 -5.00 0.43 -8.03
C ILE A 92 -5.54 1.65 -8.78
N GLU A 93 -5.83 2.76 -8.11
CA GLU A 93 -6.28 4.02 -8.71
C GLU A 93 -5.29 4.52 -9.77
N ASP A 94 -3.99 4.61 -9.42
CA ASP A 94 -2.92 5.00 -10.34
C ASP A 94 -2.83 4.07 -11.56
N THR A 95 -3.07 2.77 -11.38
CA THR A 95 -3.03 1.81 -12.48
C THR A 95 -4.25 1.94 -13.38
N LEU A 96 -5.46 2.16 -12.81
CA LEU A 96 -6.67 2.43 -13.58
C LEU A 96 -6.54 3.70 -14.41
N VAL A 97 -5.99 4.79 -13.82
CA VAL A 97 -5.74 6.05 -14.54
C VAL A 97 -4.78 5.84 -15.71
N ARG A 98 -3.68 5.12 -15.51
CA ARG A 98 -2.70 4.81 -16.57
C ARG A 98 -3.28 3.97 -17.71
N ARG A 99 -4.29 3.14 -17.41
CA ARG A 99 -5.02 2.32 -18.38
C ARG A 99 -6.27 2.98 -18.93
N GLU A 100 -6.52 4.25 -18.58
CA GLU A 100 -7.68 5.02 -19.00
C GLU A 100 -9.02 4.37 -18.64
N ILE A 101 -9.07 3.61 -17.53
CA ILE A 101 -10.29 2.98 -17.01
C ILE A 101 -10.93 3.89 -15.98
N ALA A 102 -12.14 4.33 -16.28
CA ALA A 102 -12.90 5.20 -15.39
C ALA A 102 -13.40 4.42 -14.16
N TYR A 103 -13.28 5.03 -12.99
CA TYR A 103 -13.67 4.44 -11.71
C TYR A 103 -14.28 5.45 -10.75
N GLN A 104 -14.94 4.95 -9.72
CA GLN A 104 -15.47 5.71 -8.59
C GLN A 104 -15.04 5.09 -7.26
N VAL A 105 -14.92 5.92 -6.23
CA VAL A 105 -14.66 5.46 -4.86
C VAL A 105 -15.91 5.66 -4.02
N ILE A 106 -16.44 4.58 -3.44
CA ILE A 106 -17.61 4.63 -2.55
C ILE A 106 -17.17 4.73 -1.09
N GLY A 107 -17.75 5.69 -0.37
CA GLY A 107 -17.48 5.92 1.05
C GLY A 107 -16.16 6.63 1.33
N GLY A 108 -15.57 7.25 0.32
CA GLY A 108 -14.35 8.04 0.40
C GLY A 108 -14.21 8.99 -0.78
N THR A 109 -13.05 9.60 -0.89
CA THR A 109 -12.62 10.40 -2.03
C THR A 109 -11.45 9.71 -2.72
N LYS A 110 -11.22 9.98 -3.99
CA LYS A 110 -10.06 9.55 -4.74
C LYS A 110 -8.79 9.99 -4.02
N PHE A 111 -7.69 9.24 -4.19
CA PHE A 111 -6.49 9.44 -3.39
C PHE A 111 -5.98 10.88 -3.38
N TYR A 112 -5.80 11.49 -4.55
CA TYR A 112 -5.29 12.87 -4.66
C TYR A 112 -6.32 13.94 -4.27
N GLU A 113 -7.57 13.57 -4.04
CA GLU A 113 -8.61 14.48 -3.56
C GLU A 113 -8.72 14.54 -2.04
N ARG A 114 -8.08 13.60 -1.31
CA ARG A 114 -8.12 13.55 0.15
C ARG A 114 -7.52 14.78 0.78
N ALA A 115 -8.10 15.22 1.90
CA ALA A 115 -7.76 16.49 2.53
C ALA A 115 -6.27 16.53 2.95
N GLU A 116 -5.78 15.48 3.59
CA GLU A 116 -4.39 15.33 4.04
C GLU A 116 -3.40 15.30 2.88
N ILE A 117 -3.78 14.66 1.76
CA ILE A 117 -2.96 14.62 0.54
C ILE A 117 -2.88 15.99 -0.09
N LYS A 118 -4.01 16.69 -0.23
CA LYS A 118 -4.04 18.09 -0.70
C LYS A 118 -3.26 19.03 0.20
N ASP A 119 -3.27 18.80 1.52
CA ASP A 119 -2.47 19.59 2.47
C ASP A 119 -0.98 19.36 2.25
N ALA A 120 -0.56 18.10 2.13
CA ALA A 120 0.83 17.72 1.89
C ALA A 120 1.36 18.30 0.56
N ILE A 121 0.58 18.14 -0.52
CA ILE A 121 0.92 18.72 -1.83
C ILE A 121 1.00 20.25 -1.75
N ALA A 122 0.09 20.89 -1.03
CA ALA A 122 0.13 22.35 -0.88
C ALA A 122 1.37 22.85 -0.12
N TYR A 123 1.90 22.10 0.85
CA TYR A 123 3.19 22.41 1.47
C TYR A 123 4.32 22.42 0.44
N LEU A 124 4.42 21.36 -0.37
CA LEU A 124 5.44 21.26 -1.42
C LEU A 124 5.26 22.35 -2.49
N SER A 125 4.02 22.59 -2.93
CA SER A 125 3.71 23.65 -3.91
C SER A 125 4.13 25.03 -3.43
N TRP A 126 3.93 25.31 -2.14
CA TRP A 126 4.34 26.60 -1.59
C TRP A 126 5.87 26.70 -1.37
N LEU A 127 6.55 25.59 -1.12
CA LEU A 127 8.02 25.54 -1.13
C LEU A 127 8.59 25.82 -2.52
N ALA A 128 7.96 25.27 -3.57
CA ALA A 128 8.35 25.47 -4.97
C ALA A 128 8.00 26.88 -5.46
N ASN A 129 6.83 27.41 -5.06
CA ASN A 129 6.37 28.74 -5.50
C ASN A 129 6.00 29.67 -4.33
N PRO A 130 6.89 30.58 -3.92
CA PRO A 130 6.66 31.55 -2.85
C PRO A 130 5.48 32.51 -3.09
N TYR A 131 4.97 32.62 -4.32
CA TYR A 131 3.82 33.43 -4.71
C TYR A 131 2.48 32.68 -4.63
N ASP A 132 2.48 31.40 -4.37
CA ASP A 132 1.25 30.60 -4.30
C ASP A 132 0.43 30.90 -3.05
N VAL A 133 -0.51 31.84 -3.20
CA VAL A 133 -1.45 32.27 -2.17
C VAL A 133 -2.41 31.17 -1.77
N VAL A 134 -2.79 30.29 -2.71
CA VAL A 134 -3.75 29.21 -2.47
C VAL A 134 -3.14 28.18 -1.53
N SER A 135 -1.96 27.70 -1.87
CA SER A 135 -1.22 26.74 -1.05
C SER A 135 -0.85 27.33 0.31
N PHE A 136 -0.34 28.57 0.37
CA PHE A 136 -0.12 29.27 1.64
C PHE A 136 -1.37 29.29 2.52
N THR A 137 -2.49 29.74 1.98
CA THR A 137 -3.75 29.87 2.75
C THR A 137 -4.21 28.52 3.28
N ARG A 138 -3.95 27.44 2.55
CA ARG A 138 -4.27 26.09 2.95
C ARG A 138 -3.41 25.61 4.11
N VAL A 139 -2.08 25.78 4.02
CA VAL A 139 -1.15 25.15 4.98
C VAL A 139 -0.83 26.00 6.21
N ALA A 140 -0.96 27.33 6.14
CA ALA A 140 -0.55 28.23 7.22
C ALA A 140 -1.23 27.94 8.57
N ASN A 141 -2.45 27.38 8.57
CA ASN A 141 -3.17 26.96 9.77
C ASN A 141 -3.57 25.48 9.76
N SER A 142 -2.90 24.65 8.99
CA SER A 142 -3.03 23.18 8.96
C SER A 142 -1.65 22.56 9.21
N PRO A 143 -1.42 21.98 10.42
CA PRO A 143 -2.29 21.90 11.60
C PRO A 143 -2.61 23.26 12.24
N ARG A 144 -3.55 23.26 13.16
CA ARG A 144 -4.01 24.53 13.80
C ARG A 144 -2.89 25.24 14.53
N ARG A 145 -2.61 26.50 14.08
CA ARG A 145 -1.56 27.39 14.65
C ARG A 145 -2.11 28.69 15.22
N GLY A 146 -3.44 28.81 15.31
CA GLY A 146 -4.08 30.07 15.76
C GLY A 146 -4.08 31.19 14.71
N LEU A 147 -3.79 30.85 13.45
CA LEU A 147 -3.88 31.75 12.30
C LEU A 147 -5.28 31.66 11.68
N GLY A 148 -6.23 32.42 12.25
CA GLY A 148 -7.61 32.42 11.76
C GLY A 148 -7.74 33.12 10.39
N ARG A 149 -8.91 32.95 9.77
CA ARG A 149 -9.23 33.53 8.44
C ARG A 149 -8.89 34.99 8.31
N THR A 150 -9.18 35.79 9.33
CA THR A 150 -8.87 37.23 9.34
C THR A 150 -7.36 37.52 9.29
N SER A 151 -6.54 36.72 10.01
CA SER A 151 -5.08 36.85 9.98
C SER A 151 -4.54 36.51 8.59
N LEU A 152 -4.99 35.39 8.00
CA LEU A 152 -4.59 35.00 6.66
C LEU A 152 -4.97 36.02 5.60
N SER A 153 -6.21 36.56 5.64
CA SER A 153 -6.63 37.63 4.73
C SER A 153 -5.77 38.87 4.84
N ARG A 154 -5.31 39.26 6.05
CA ARG A 154 -4.40 40.42 6.27
C ARG A 154 -3.02 40.17 5.67
N ILE A 155 -2.47 38.96 5.82
CA ILE A 155 -1.17 38.59 5.25
C ILE A 155 -1.22 38.68 3.72
N VAL A 156 -2.24 38.09 3.11
CA VAL A 156 -2.44 38.10 1.65
C VAL A 156 -2.66 39.53 1.13
N ALA A 157 -3.50 40.31 1.80
CA ALA A 157 -3.74 41.71 1.41
C ALA A 157 -2.48 42.59 1.54
N HIS A 158 -1.65 42.37 2.57
CA HIS A 158 -0.39 43.04 2.74
C HIS A 158 0.60 42.72 1.63
N SER A 159 0.76 41.40 1.30
CA SER A 159 1.57 40.93 0.17
C SER A 159 1.17 41.64 -1.13
N ALA A 160 -0.11 41.66 -1.46
CA ALA A 160 -0.63 42.32 -2.66
C ALA A 160 -0.42 43.84 -2.65
N THR A 161 -0.54 44.50 -1.49
CA THR A 161 -0.40 45.95 -1.35
C THR A 161 1.06 46.40 -1.51
N VAL A 162 2.00 45.62 -0.96
CA VAL A 162 3.44 45.92 -1.01
C VAL A 162 4.07 45.41 -2.31
N GLY A 163 3.43 44.48 -3.01
CA GLY A 163 3.93 43.89 -4.25
C GLY A 163 5.04 42.86 -4.04
N VAL A 164 5.02 42.14 -2.89
CA VAL A 164 5.98 41.08 -2.56
C VAL A 164 5.28 39.71 -2.56
N SER A 165 6.04 38.64 -2.55
CA SER A 165 5.47 37.30 -2.41
C SER A 165 4.75 37.13 -1.06
N VAL A 166 3.79 36.19 -0.99
CA VAL A 166 3.12 35.86 0.28
C VAL A 166 4.13 35.30 1.28
N TRP A 167 5.20 34.65 0.79
CA TRP A 167 6.32 34.17 1.60
C TRP A 167 7.07 35.34 2.30
N GLU A 168 7.49 36.34 1.53
CA GLU A 168 8.18 37.53 2.07
C GLU A 168 7.29 38.29 3.03
N ALA A 169 6.01 38.46 2.70
CA ALA A 169 5.04 39.09 3.60
C ALA A 169 4.90 38.30 4.92
N ALA A 170 4.78 36.98 4.85
CA ALA A 170 4.67 36.11 6.02
C ALA A 170 5.95 36.11 6.87
N ALA A 171 7.13 36.13 6.25
CA ALA A 171 8.42 36.20 6.92
C ALA A 171 8.60 37.53 7.69
N ALA A 172 8.00 38.62 7.19
CA ALA A 172 8.00 39.92 7.83
C ALA A 172 6.74 40.19 8.68
N ALA A 173 6.27 39.19 9.44
CA ALA A 173 5.01 39.19 10.18
C ALA A 173 4.75 40.45 11.01
N GLU A 174 5.78 41.04 11.60
CA GLU A 174 5.71 42.23 12.43
C GLU A 174 5.32 43.49 11.62
N ARG A 175 5.53 43.49 10.30
CA ARG A 175 5.23 44.62 9.41
C ARG A 175 3.79 44.61 8.90
N ILE A 176 3.02 43.54 9.19
CA ILE A 176 1.66 43.38 8.70
C ILE A 176 0.68 44.19 9.57
N PRO A 177 0.00 45.20 9.03
CA PRO A 177 -0.90 46.05 9.81
C PRO A 177 -2.07 45.24 10.40
N GLY A 178 -2.30 45.45 11.70
CA GLY A 178 -3.44 44.86 12.42
C GLY A 178 -3.31 43.36 12.69
N LEU A 179 -2.15 42.72 12.45
CA LEU A 179 -1.89 41.37 12.89
C LEU A 179 -1.61 41.37 14.40
N GLY A 180 -2.38 40.59 15.17
CA GLY A 180 -2.22 40.53 16.64
C GLY A 180 -0.94 39.81 17.05
N ALA A 181 -0.37 40.16 18.21
CA ALA A 181 0.91 39.62 18.69
C ALA A 181 0.96 38.07 18.74
N ALA A 182 -0.14 37.41 19.10
CA ALA A 182 -0.21 35.97 19.09
C ALA A 182 -0.07 35.38 17.66
N ALA A 183 -0.72 36.01 16.69
CA ALA A 183 -0.63 35.63 15.29
C ALA A 183 0.77 35.89 14.73
N VAL A 184 1.40 37.03 15.07
CA VAL A 184 2.79 37.31 14.72
C VAL A 184 3.72 36.21 15.24
N LYS A 185 3.65 35.90 16.54
CA LYS A 185 4.49 34.86 17.15
C LYS A 185 4.29 33.46 16.46
N SER A 186 3.04 33.13 16.18
CA SER A 186 2.70 31.85 15.51
C SER A 186 3.24 31.81 14.07
N LEU A 187 3.04 32.92 13.33
CA LEU A 187 3.51 33.02 11.94
C LEU A 187 5.05 33.01 11.89
N THR A 188 5.75 33.72 12.78
CA THR A 188 7.22 33.70 12.84
C THR A 188 7.76 32.28 13.07
N ARG A 189 7.14 31.50 13.99
CA ARG A 189 7.53 30.11 14.21
C ARG A 189 7.30 29.27 12.96
N PHE A 190 6.14 29.39 12.34
CA PHE A 190 5.82 28.68 11.12
C PHE A 190 6.80 29.01 9.99
N MET A 191 7.11 30.28 9.78
CA MET A 191 8.08 30.71 8.77
C MET A 191 9.50 30.23 9.05
N SER A 192 9.91 30.13 10.33
CA SER A 192 11.20 29.52 10.68
C SER A 192 11.27 28.04 10.25
N THR A 193 10.19 27.28 10.45
CA THR A 193 10.10 25.90 9.96
C THR A 193 10.17 25.85 8.44
N MET A 194 9.38 26.68 7.76
CA MET A 194 9.32 26.71 6.30
C MET A 194 10.66 27.14 5.67
N ALA A 195 11.39 28.09 6.30
CA ALA A 195 12.72 28.47 5.84
C ALA A 195 13.70 27.29 5.88
N GLY A 196 13.72 26.52 6.96
CA GLY A 196 14.56 25.33 7.05
C GLY A 196 14.18 24.22 6.06
N LEU A 197 12.90 24.12 5.67
CA LEU A 197 12.45 23.21 4.62
C LEU A 197 12.83 23.71 3.22
N SER A 198 12.75 25.04 3.00
CA SER A 198 13.21 25.67 1.75
C SER A 198 14.70 25.47 1.54
N GLU A 199 15.51 25.53 2.60
CA GLU A 199 16.94 25.24 2.53
C GLU A 199 17.20 23.79 2.09
N LEU A 200 16.43 22.81 2.59
CA LEU A 200 16.51 21.42 2.14
C LEU A 200 16.16 21.27 0.65
N ALA A 201 15.07 21.91 0.22
CA ALA A 201 14.69 21.89 -1.19
C ALA A 201 15.78 22.48 -2.10
N GLN A 202 16.39 23.63 -1.70
CA GLN A 202 17.49 24.24 -2.43
C GLN A 202 18.78 23.42 -2.45
N GLN A 203 18.98 22.55 -1.45
CA GLN A 203 20.11 21.59 -1.41
C GLN A 203 19.89 20.39 -2.33
N GLY A 204 18.73 20.27 -2.97
CA GLY A 204 18.40 19.14 -3.85
C GLY A 204 18.18 17.83 -3.11
N VAL A 205 17.65 17.89 -1.88
CA VAL A 205 17.26 16.69 -1.13
C VAL A 205 16.16 15.97 -1.93
N PRO A 206 16.18 14.61 -2.02
CA PRO A 206 15.14 13.85 -2.67
C PRO A 206 13.73 14.25 -2.22
N VAL A 207 12.77 14.26 -3.15
CA VAL A 207 11.41 14.76 -2.90
C VAL A 207 10.72 13.96 -1.80
N GLY A 208 10.94 12.64 -1.75
CA GLY A 208 10.40 11.78 -0.69
C GLY A 208 10.91 12.18 0.70
N ASP A 209 12.20 12.47 0.82
CA ASP A 209 12.80 12.92 2.09
C ASP A 209 12.37 14.34 2.46
N LEU A 210 12.22 15.22 1.47
CA LEU A 210 11.69 16.58 1.65
C LEU A 210 10.24 16.55 2.15
N LEU A 211 9.42 15.68 1.58
CA LEU A 211 8.02 15.50 1.98
C LEU A 211 7.91 14.96 3.40
N ASP A 212 8.66 13.91 3.72
CA ASP A 212 8.70 13.34 5.07
C ASP A 212 9.15 14.37 6.11
N ALA A 213 10.24 15.12 5.82
CA ALA A 213 10.71 16.23 6.65
C ALA A 213 9.65 17.33 6.79
N THR A 214 8.88 17.62 5.73
CA THR A 214 7.82 18.62 5.74
C THR A 214 6.68 18.22 6.66
N LEU A 215 6.20 16.98 6.55
CA LEU A 215 5.12 16.46 7.38
C LEU A 215 5.50 16.41 8.86
N SER A 216 6.71 15.94 9.17
CA SER A 216 7.23 15.88 10.54
C SER A 216 7.46 17.28 11.13
N ARG A 217 8.28 18.13 10.47
CA ARG A 217 8.70 19.44 11.02
C ARG A 217 7.57 20.46 11.08
N SER A 218 6.57 20.36 10.19
CA SER A 218 5.38 21.21 10.26
C SER A 218 4.47 20.90 11.45
N GLY A 219 4.67 19.74 12.11
CA GLY A 219 3.83 19.22 13.17
C GLY A 219 2.52 18.59 12.65
N TYR A 220 2.48 18.24 11.36
CA TYR A 220 1.28 17.65 10.75
C TYR A 220 1.04 16.23 11.25
N VAL A 221 2.09 15.42 11.28
CA VAL A 221 2.05 14.06 11.84
C VAL A 221 1.71 14.11 13.32
N ASP A 222 2.40 14.92 14.12
CA ASP A 222 2.14 15.05 15.57
C ASP A 222 0.67 15.40 15.86
N ALA A 223 0.07 16.26 15.00
CA ALA A 223 -1.34 16.65 15.17
C ALA A 223 -2.31 15.50 14.88
N LEU A 224 -2.02 14.66 13.87
CA LEU A 224 -2.80 13.46 13.58
C LEU A 224 -2.63 12.38 14.66
N GLU A 225 -1.41 12.17 15.15
CA GLU A 225 -1.14 11.25 16.26
C GLU A 225 -1.89 11.69 17.53
N ALA A 226 -1.90 12.98 17.84
CA ALA A 226 -2.66 13.53 18.95
C ALA A 226 -4.19 13.35 18.76
N GLU A 227 -4.69 13.45 17.53
CA GLU A 227 -6.09 13.19 17.18
C GLU A 227 -6.43 11.71 17.38
N ALA A 228 -5.51 10.81 17.06
CA ALA A 228 -5.66 9.37 17.28
C ALA A 228 -5.85 8.98 18.76
N LEU A 229 -5.43 9.80 19.70
CA LEU A 229 -5.66 9.57 21.12
C LEU A 229 -7.09 9.95 21.57
N GLY A 230 -7.92 10.51 20.71
CA GLY A 230 -9.23 11.08 21.03
C GLY A 230 -10.41 10.10 21.11
N GLY A 231 -10.17 8.78 21.08
CA GLY A 231 -11.19 7.72 21.15
C GLY A 231 -11.26 6.88 19.86
N ALA A 232 -11.85 5.69 19.95
CA ALA A 232 -11.73 4.63 18.92
C ALA A 232 -12.06 5.08 17.48
N GLU A 233 -13.12 5.84 17.27
CA GLU A 233 -13.51 6.31 15.92
C GLU A 233 -12.47 7.30 15.35
N LYS A 234 -12.03 8.26 16.16
CA LYS A 234 -10.98 9.23 15.77
C LYS A 234 -9.64 8.56 15.53
N THR A 235 -9.35 7.53 16.30
CA THR A 235 -8.13 6.73 16.13
C THR A 235 -8.08 6.09 14.74
N ILE A 236 -9.18 5.46 14.30
CA ILE A 236 -9.27 4.82 12.99
C ILE A 236 -9.12 5.86 11.87
N GLU A 237 -9.81 7.00 12.00
CA GLU A 237 -9.76 8.08 10.99
C GLU A 237 -8.36 8.70 10.89
N ALA A 238 -7.76 9.06 12.02
CA ALA A 238 -6.43 9.66 12.05
C ALA A 238 -5.34 8.71 11.51
N GLN A 239 -5.43 7.42 11.85
CA GLN A 239 -4.52 6.42 11.31
C GLN A 239 -4.67 6.23 9.81
N GLY A 240 -5.90 6.19 9.29
CA GLY A 240 -6.12 6.12 7.86
C GLY A 240 -5.52 7.34 7.11
N ARG A 241 -5.52 8.52 7.74
CA ARG A 241 -4.85 9.70 7.20
C ARG A 241 -3.32 9.57 7.25
N LEU A 242 -2.75 9.03 8.32
CA LEU A 242 -1.32 8.75 8.41
C LEU A 242 -0.89 7.75 7.34
N GLU A 243 -1.61 6.64 7.19
CA GLU A 243 -1.36 5.66 6.13
C GLU A 243 -1.42 6.29 4.72
N ASN A 244 -2.35 7.23 4.49
CA ASN A 244 -2.43 7.95 3.23
C ASN A 244 -1.21 8.87 2.99
N LEU A 245 -0.70 9.53 4.03
CA LEU A 245 0.51 10.35 3.93
C LEU A 245 1.74 9.50 3.67
N ASP A 246 1.86 8.34 4.31
CA ASP A 246 2.94 7.38 4.04
C ASP A 246 2.92 6.91 2.58
N GLN A 247 1.73 6.65 2.03
CA GLN A 247 1.58 6.32 0.62
C GLN A 247 2.01 7.46 -0.30
N LEU A 248 1.77 8.73 0.06
CA LEU A 248 2.26 9.86 -0.73
C LEU A 248 3.78 10.00 -0.67
N VAL A 249 4.38 9.74 0.50
CA VAL A 249 5.85 9.71 0.64
C VAL A 249 6.45 8.62 -0.24
N GLU A 250 5.78 7.46 -0.32
CA GLU A 250 6.23 6.36 -1.20
C GLU A 250 6.15 6.75 -2.68
N VAL A 251 5.07 7.42 -3.11
CA VAL A 251 4.98 7.99 -4.48
C VAL A 251 6.17 8.90 -4.78
N ALA A 252 6.55 9.75 -3.82
CA ALA A 252 7.68 10.66 -4.01
C ALA A 252 9.01 9.90 -4.08
N ARG A 253 9.20 8.85 -3.29
CA ARG A 253 10.39 7.98 -3.36
C ARG A 253 10.46 7.17 -4.65
N GLU A 254 9.33 6.64 -5.13
CA GLU A 254 9.23 5.98 -6.44
C GLU A 254 9.65 6.95 -7.57
N PHE A 255 9.18 8.22 -7.48
CA PHE A 255 9.58 9.27 -8.40
C PHE A 255 11.10 9.53 -8.34
N ASP A 256 11.66 9.71 -7.14
CA ASP A 256 13.09 9.93 -6.95
C ASP A 256 13.94 8.78 -7.53
N ALA A 257 13.50 7.54 -7.38
CA ALA A 257 14.19 6.37 -7.93
C ALA A 257 14.24 6.34 -9.47
N GLY A 258 13.29 7.03 -10.12
CA GLY A 258 13.24 7.16 -11.61
C GLY A 258 13.85 8.46 -12.14
N ALA A 259 14.18 9.43 -11.28
CA ALA A 259 14.67 10.73 -11.68
C ALA A 259 16.16 10.71 -12.03
N THR A 260 16.57 11.52 -13.02
CA THR A 260 17.98 11.73 -13.38
C THR A 260 18.55 12.94 -12.63
N GLU A 261 19.81 12.89 -12.20
CA GLU A 261 20.50 13.84 -11.29
C GLU A 261 20.54 15.31 -11.69
N GLN A 262 19.92 15.74 -12.79
CA GLN A 262 20.12 17.09 -13.36
C GLN A 262 18.86 17.98 -13.47
N GLU A 263 17.74 17.58 -12.89
CA GLU A 263 16.46 18.29 -13.06
C GLU A 263 15.93 18.82 -11.72
N ASP A 264 15.15 19.89 -11.79
CA ASP A 264 14.44 20.42 -10.63
C ASP A 264 13.32 19.45 -10.22
N THR A 265 13.71 18.47 -9.41
CA THR A 265 12.91 17.28 -9.10
C THR A 265 11.58 17.61 -8.42
N LEU A 266 11.54 18.68 -7.60
CA LEU A 266 10.32 19.09 -6.91
C LEU A 266 9.26 19.61 -7.91
N ASP A 267 9.64 20.48 -8.85
CA ASP A 267 8.71 21.02 -9.85
C ASP A 267 8.18 19.91 -10.78
N LEU A 268 9.04 18.99 -11.21
CA LEU A 268 8.64 17.85 -12.03
C LEU A 268 7.68 16.91 -11.28
N PHE A 269 7.95 16.63 -10.02
CA PHE A 269 7.05 15.84 -9.19
C PHE A 269 5.67 16.47 -9.08
N LEU A 270 5.61 17.77 -8.80
CA LEU A 270 4.34 18.51 -8.70
C LEU A 270 3.58 18.54 -10.04
N GLN A 271 4.30 18.66 -11.17
CA GLN A 271 3.71 18.55 -12.51
C GLN A 271 3.14 17.15 -12.76
N GLN A 272 3.86 16.10 -12.40
CA GLN A 272 3.38 14.73 -12.53
C GLN A 272 2.10 14.50 -11.71
N LEU A 273 2.06 14.96 -10.46
CA LEU A 273 0.87 14.87 -9.61
C LEU A 273 -0.33 15.62 -10.22
N ALA A 274 -0.11 16.79 -10.77
CA ALA A 274 -1.16 17.57 -11.42
C ALA A 274 -1.75 16.83 -12.64
N LEU A 275 -0.90 16.20 -13.46
CA LEU A 275 -1.33 15.40 -14.61
C LEU A 275 -2.17 14.19 -14.22
N VAL A 276 -1.78 13.49 -13.13
CA VAL A 276 -2.54 12.33 -12.62
C VAL A 276 -3.90 12.79 -12.10
N ALA A 277 -3.96 13.88 -11.32
CA ALA A 277 -5.20 14.40 -10.78
C ALA A 277 -6.18 14.87 -11.88
N ASP A 278 -5.67 15.47 -12.96
CA ASP A 278 -6.50 15.89 -14.11
C ASP A 278 -7.02 14.68 -14.90
N ALA A 279 -6.18 13.66 -15.14
CA ALA A 279 -6.58 12.43 -15.82
C ALA A 279 -7.66 11.69 -15.03
N ASP A 280 -7.58 11.72 -13.70
CA ASP A 280 -8.52 11.10 -12.77
C ASP A 280 -9.92 11.74 -12.77
N SER A 281 -10.06 12.96 -13.28
CA SER A 281 -11.33 13.68 -13.37
C SER A 281 -12.22 13.25 -14.54
N ARG A 282 -11.74 12.42 -15.45
CA ARG A 282 -12.50 11.97 -16.63
C ARG A 282 -13.72 11.16 -16.22
N ARG A 283 -14.85 11.45 -16.85
CA ARG A 283 -16.10 10.71 -16.74
C ARG A 283 -16.32 9.98 -18.06
N ASP A 284 -16.38 8.66 -18.01
CA ASP A 284 -16.71 7.84 -19.18
C ASP A 284 -18.20 7.51 -19.23
N GLU A 285 -18.77 7.49 -20.43
CA GLU A 285 -20.14 7.03 -20.68
C GLU A 285 -20.28 5.51 -20.53
N GLU A 286 -19.17 4.76 -20.53
CA GLU A 286 -19.12 3.29 -20.46
C GLU A 286 -19.32 2.71 -19.06
N GLY A 287 -19.61 3.55 -18.06
CA GLY A 287 -19.77 3.14 -16.67
C GLY A 287 -18.44 3.20 -15.90
N LEU A 288 -18.51 2.94 -14.61
CA LEU A 288 -17.38 3.12 -13.68
C LEU A 288 -17.12 1.82 -12.92
N VAL A 289 -15.87 1.40 -12.86
CA VAL A 289 -15.42 0.37 -11.89
C VAL A 289 -15.57 0.94 -10.49
N THR A 290 -16.04 0.13 -9.53
CA THR A 290 -16.26 0.61 -8.17
C THR A 290 -15.14 0.16 -7.25
N LEU A 291 -14.52 1.11 -6.56
CA LEU A 291 -13.52 0.89 -5.52
C LEU A 291 -14.13 1.24 -4.17
N MET A 292 -13.91 0.40 -3.14
CA MET A 292 -14.38 0.71 -1.79
C MET A 292 -13.67 -0.14 -0.73
N THR A 293 -13.75 0.32 0.52
CA THR A 293 -13.36 -0.55 1.63
C THR A 293 -14.39 -1.65 1.86
N LEU A 294 -13.96 -2.77 2.42
CA LEU A 294 -14.85 -3.86 2.82
C LEU A 294 -15.99 -3.41 3.74
N HIS A 295 -15.75 -2.41 4.59
CA HIS A 295 -16.76 -1.83 5.46
C HIS A 295 -17.89 -1.16 4.68
N ASN A 296 -17.55 -0.43 3.62
CA ASN A 296 -18.50 0.26 2.76
C ASN A 296 -19.26 -0.68 1.82
N ALA A 297 -18.76 -1.89 1.61
CA ALA A 297 -19.39 -2.90 0.78
C ALA A 297 -20.67 -3.49 1.40
N LYS A 298 -20.94 -3.23 2.71
CA LYS A 298 -22.13 -3.75 3.37
C LYS A 298 -23.40 -3.20 2.76
N GLY A 299 -24.28 -4.10 2.29
CA GLY A 299 -25.54 -3.74 1.63
C GLY A 299 -25.46 -3.63 0.11
N LEU A 300 -24.26 -3.59 -0.46
CA LEU A 300 -24.03 -3.59 -1.90
C LEU A 300 -23.85 -5.02 -2.42
N GLU A 301 -23.90 -5.18 -3.75
CA GLU A 301 -23.66 -6.45 -4.43
C GLU A 301 -23.22 -6.19 -5.87
N TYR A 302 -22.28 -7.02 -6.35
CA TYR A 302 -21.69 -6.90 -7.69
C TYR A 302 -21.58 -8.27 -8.35
N PRO A 303 -21.82 -8.37 -9.66
CA PRO A 303 -21.54 -9.60 -10.39
C PRO A 303 -20.13 -10.13 -10.19
N ILE A 304 -19.13 -9.25 -10.20
CA ILE A 304 -17.71 -9.57 -10.09
C ILE A 304 -17.10 -8.75 -8.95
N VAL A 305 -16.45 -9.45 -8.03
CA VAL A 305 -15.77 -8.82 -6.87
C VAL A 305 -14.33 -9.27 -6.83
N MET A 306 -13.43 -8.33 -6.66
CA MET A 306 -12.01 -8.55 -6.40
C MET A 306 -11.70 -8.04 -5.00
N ILE A 307 -11.06 -8.86 -4.15
CA ILE A 307 -10.61 -8.45 -2.82
C ILE A 307 -9.09 -8.46 -2.84
N ALA A 308 -8.50 -7.26 -2.75
CA ALA A 308 -7.06 -7.08 -2.77
C ALA A 308 -6.45 -7.03 -1.37
N GLY A 309 -5.19 -7.44 -1.26
CA GLY A 309 -4.41 -7.40 -0.03
C GLY A 309 -4.83 -8.45 0.99
N CYS A 310 -5.13 -9.67 0.55
CA CYS A 310 -5.43 -10.80 1.43
C CYS A 310 -4.14 -11.32 2.10
N GLU A 311 -3.55 -10.53 3.00
CA GLU A 311 -2.27 -10.79 3.68
C GLU A 311 -2.42 -10.62 5.19
N ASP A 312 -1.81 -11.51 5.99
CA ASP A 312 -1.75 -11.33 7.45
C ASP A 312 -1.00 -10.04 7.79
N GLY A 313 -1.61 -9.17 8.59
CA GLY A 313 -1.13 -7.81 8.89
C GLY A 313 -1.80 -6.73 8.06
N VAL A 314 -2.33 -7.06 6.87
CA VAL A 314 -3.13 -6.18 6.01
C VAL A 314 -4.61 -6.55 6.13
N PHE A 315 -4.94 -7.81 5.87
CA PHE A 315 -6.27 -8.37 6.06
C PHE A 315 -6.20 -9.86 6.41
N PRO A 316 -6.30 -10.26 7.70
CA PRO A 316 -6.68 -9.43 8.87
C PRO A 316 -5.65 -8.35 9.19
N HIS A 317 -6.13 -7.19 9.63
CA HIS A 317 -5.29 -6.04 9.96
C HIS A 317 -4.45 -6.32 11.23
N SER A 318 -3.17 -5.88 11.25
CA SER A 318 -2.22 -6.14 12.33
C SER A 318 -2.78 -5.82 13.72
N ARG A 319 -3.40 -4.64 13.89
CA ARG A 319 -4.05 -4.26 15.15
C ARG A 319 -5.09 -5.27 15.62
N ALA A 320 -5.92 -5.79 14.71
CA ALA A 320 -6.93 -6.76 15.06
C ALA A 320 -6.32 -8.09 15.53
N LEU A 321 -5.15 -8.45 15.00
CA LEU A 321 -4.38 -9.60 15.47
C LEU A 321 -3.87 -9.37 16.89
N ASP A 322 -3.37 -8.19 17.22
CA ASP A 322 -2.82 -7.83 18.52
C ASP A 322 -3.90 -7.68 19.61
N GLU A 323 -5.05 -7.09 19.24
CA GLU A 323 -6.15 -6.80 20.18
C GLU A 323 -7.20 -7.93 20.28
N GLY A 324 -7.00 -9.06 19.58
CA GLY A 324 -7.93 -10.20 19.60
C GLY A 324 -9.18 -10.00 18.75
N GLY A 325 -9.17 -9.06 17.80
CA GLY A 325 -10.26 -8.73 16.88
C GLY A 325 -10.41 -9.64 15.67
N LEU A 326 -9.70 -10.76 15.62
CA LEU A 326 -9.67 -11.68 14.47
C LEU A 326 -11.06 -12.14 14.02
N GLU A 327 -11.97 -12.39 14.97
CA GLU A 327 -13.33 -12.83 14.62
C GLU A 327 -14.13 -11.74 13.88
N GLU A 328 -13.88 -10.46 14.19
CA GLU A 328 -14.55 -9.36 13.48
C GLU A 328 -13.95 -9.17 12.08
N GLU A 329 -12.63 -9.29 11.93
CA GLU A 329 -11.98 -9.29 10.61
C GLU A 329 -12.50 -10.44 9.74
N ARG A 330 -12.72 -11.63 10.34
CA ARG A 330 -13.31 -12.77 9.62
C ARG A 330 -14.76 -12.50 9.21
N ARG A 331 -15.54 -11.81 10.04
CA ARG A 331 -16.90 -11.35 9.64
C ARG A 331 -16.84 -10.37 8.49
N LEU A 332 -15.86 -9.47 8.51
CA LEU A 332 -15.64 -8.51 7.44
C LEU A 332 -15.24 -9.21 6.13
N PHE A 333 -14.35 -10.20 6.20
CA PHE A 333 -14.00 -11.03 5.06
C PHE A 333 -15.23 -11.77 4.50
N TYR A 334 -16.01 -12.39 5.37
CA TYR A 334 -17.28 -13.03 5.00
C TYR A 334 -18.24 -12.05 4.31
N VAL A 335 -18.34 -10.81 4.81
CA VAL A 335 -19.15 -9.76 4.17
C VAL A 335 -18.61 -9.50 2.77
N GLY A 336 -17.31 -9.28 2.59
CA GLY A 336 -16.68 -9.03 1.28
C GLY A 336 -16.95 -10.15 0.28
N VAL A 337 -16.68 -11.39 0.66
CA VAL A 337 -16.92 -12.59 -0.18
C VAL A 337 -18.39 -12.68 -0.61
N THR A 338 -19.33 -12.45 0.31
CA THR A 338 -20.78 -12.49 0.01
C THR A 338 -21.30 -11.30 -0.79
N ARG A 339 -20.43 -10.36 -1.19
CA ARG A 339 -20.82 -9.29 -2.15
C ARG A 339 -20.77 -9.78 -3.58
N ALA A 340 -19.98 -10.81 -3.88
CA ALA A 340 -19.88 -11.39 -5.20
C ALA A 340 -21.14 -12.20 -5.58
N MET A 341 -21.60 -12.01 -6.82
CA MET A 341 -22.73 -12.74 -7.35
C MET A 341 -22.29 -13.92 -8.23
N ARG A 342 -21.31 -13.71 -9.12
CA ARG A 342 -20.84 -14.69 -10.12
C ARG A 342 -19.39 -15.09 -9.91
N GLU A 343 -18.51 -14.11 -9.81
CA GLU A 343 -17.05 -14.32 -9.79
C GLU A 343 -16.42 -13.61 -8.59
N LEU A 344 -15.45 -14.27 -7.99
CA LEU A 344 -14.69 -13.76 -6.85
C LEU A 344 -13.20 -13.98 -7.07
N TYR A 345 -12.44 -12.89 -6.99
CA TYR A 345 -11.00 -12.86 -7.03
C TYR A 345 -10.46 -12.45 -5.66
N LEU A 346 -9.46 -13.18 -5.16
CA LEU A 346 -8.75 -12.90 -3.92
C LEU A 346 -7.28 -12.78 -4.26
N THR A 347 -6.69 -11.62 -4.03
CA THR A 347 -5.29 -11.37 -4.38
C THR A 347 -4.44 -11.03 -3.16
N TYR A 348 -3.18 -11.36 -3.20
CA TYR A 348 -2.20 -11.00 -2.18
C TYR A 348 -0.82 -10.81 -2.79
N ALA A 349 -0.03 -9.90 -2.20
CA ALA A 349 1.33 -9.62 -2.59
C ALA A 349 2.31 -10.25 -1.60
N ARG A 350 3.39 -10.84 -2.11
CA ARG A 350 4.47 -11.40 -1.26
C ARG A 350 5.28 -10.31 -0.58
N ARG A 351 5.36 -9.16 -1.20
CA ARG A 351 6.09 -7.99 -0.70
C ARG A 351 5.21 -6.76 -0.85
N ARG A 352 5.11 -5.99 0.21
CA ARG A 352 4.37 -4.72 0.21
C ARG A 352 5.17 -3.65 0.93
N SER A 353 5.17 -2.43 0.40
CA SER A 353 5.71 -1.28 1.10
C SER A 353 4.75 -0.84 2.19
N VAL A 354 5.22 -0.89 3.43
CA VAL A 354 4.48 -0.44 4.61
C VAL A 354 5.38 0.55 5.36
N PHE A 355 4.93 1.79 5.53
CA PHE A 355 5.72 2.87 6.15
C PHE A 355 7.10 3.08 5.49
N GLY A 356 7.16 2.96 4.16
CA GLY A 356 8.39 3.15 3.39
C GLY A 356 9.41 2.02 3.51
N GLN A 357 9.04 0.88 4.09
CA GLN A 357 9.87 -0.30 4.15
C GLN A 357 9.19 -1.48 3.45
N ALA A 358 9.94 -2.13 2.55
CA ALA A 358 9.46 -3.35 1.93
C ALA A 358 9.36 -4.47 2.98
N THR A 359 8.13 -4.89 3.25
CA THR A 359 7.83 -5.96 4.21
C THR A 359 7.35 -7.18 3.44
N TYR A 360 7.91 -8.34 3.77
CA TYR A 360 7.39 -9.61 3.24
C TYR A 360 6.13 -10.00 4.01
N GLY A 361 5.03 -10.17 3.25
CA GLY A 361 3.73 -10.57 3.76
C GLY A 361 3.57 -12.10 3.76
N LEU A 362 2.75 -12.56 4.69
CA LEU A 362 2.21 -13.91 4.66
C LEU A 362 0.81 -13.83 4.06
N ARG A 363 0.45 -14.80 3.23
CA ARG A 363 -0.94 -14.87 2.76
C ARG A 363 -1.90 -14.89 3.95
N SER A 364 -3.05 -14.26 3.78
CA SER A 364 -4.07 -14.22 4.81
C SER A 364 -4.47 -15.62 5.26
N ARG A 365 -4.53 -15.84 6.56
CA ARG A 365 -5.08 -17.07 7.16
C ARG A 365 -6.51 -17.37 6.71
N PHE A 366 -7.27 -16.36 6.28
CA PHE A 366 -8.61 -16.55 5.74
C PHE A 366 -8.62 -17.31 4.42
N LEU A 367 -7.54 -17.19 3.62
CA LEU A 367 -7.38 -17.98 2.40
C LEU A 367 -7.15 -19.46 2.69
N ASP A 368 -6.51 -19.79 3.81
CA ASP A 368 -6.28 -21.18 4.26
C ASP A 368 -7.56 -21.80 4.83
N GLU A 369 -8.51 -20.99 5.26
CA GLU A 369 -9.82 -21.44 5.73
C GLU A 369 -10.77 -21.81 4.58
N ILE A 370 -10.44 -21.50 3.33
CA ILE A 370 -11.21 -21.87 2.13
C ILE A 370 -10.71 -23.23 1.63
N PRO A 371 -11.59 -24.25 1.51
CA PRO A 371 -11.24 -25.55 0.94
C PRO A 371 -10.62 -25.43 -0.45
N ALA A 372 -9.54 -26.15 -0.70
CA ALA A 372 -8.79 -26.06 -1.95
C ALA A 372 -9.63 -26.43 -3.19
N GLU A 373 -10.59 -27.35 -3.03
CA GLU A 373 -11.50 -27.77 -4.10
C GLU A 373 -12.47 -26.68 -4.58
N LEU A 374 -12.62 -25.58 -3.79
CA LEU A 374 -13.45 -24.43 -4.15
C LEU A 374 -12.65 -23.32 -4.83
N THR A 375 -11.33 -23.49 -4.93
CA THR A 375 -10.43 -22.44 -5.41
C THR A 375 -9.67 -22.86 -6.65
N ASP A 376 -9.44 -21.89 -7.52
CA ASP A 376 -8.42 -21.93 -8.57
C ASP A 376 -7.25 -21.07 -8.10
N ARG A 377 -6.12 -21.69 -7.76
CA ARG A 377 -4.94 -21.04 -7.21
C ARG A 377 -3.82 -21.02 -8.23
N GLU A 378 -3.39 -19.82 -8.59
CA GLU A 378 -2.14 -19.62 -9.30
C GLU A 378 -1.16 -18.91 -8.37
N GLU A 379 -0.08 -19.61 -8.05
CA GLU A 379 1.10 -19.02 -7.42
C GLU A 379 2.07 -18.60 -8.54
N GLU A 380 2.58 -17.37 -8.51
CA GLU A 380 3.56 -16.92 -9.51
C GLU A 380 4.74 -17.89 -9.49
N LEU A 381 4.95 -18.59 -10.62
CA LEU A 381 6.02 -19.57 -10.77
C LEU A 381 7.33 -18.92 -10.36
N ARG A 382 7.92 -19.40 -9.27
CA ARG A 382 9.27 -19.03 -8.86
C ARG A 382 10.18 -19.26 -10.05
N LEU A 383 10.63 -18.20 -10.71
CA LEU A 383 11.77 -18.30 -11.60
C LEU A 383 12.97 -18.71 -10.74
N SER A 384 13.11 -20.02 -10.54
CA SER A 384 14.33 -20.60 -10.02
C SER A 384 15.42 -20.26 -11.05
N SER A 385 16.14 -19.16 -10.78
CA SER A 385 17.40 -18.88 -11.45
C SER A 385 18.38 -19.99 -11.11
N GLY A 386 18.46 -20.98 -11.97
CA GLY A 386 19.53 -21.94 -11.89
C GLY A 386 19.17 -23.38 -12.14
N THR A 387 18.87 -23.74 -13.37
CA THR A 387 19.39 -25.01 -13.91
C THR A 387 19.39 -24.88 -15.43
N VAL A 388 20.49 -24.38 -15.97
CA VAL A 388 20.86 -24.63 -17.37
C VAL A 388 21.14 -26.13 -17.41
N ALA A 389 20.20 -26.93 -17.85
CA ALA A 389 20.41 -28.32 -18.18
C ALA A 389 21.44 -28.37 -19.32
N ALA A 390 22.68 -28.70 -18.97
CA ALA A 390 23.71 -29.06 -19.93
C ALA A 390 23.25 -30.35 -20.63
N GLY A 391 22.69 -30.19 -21.81
CA GLY A 391 22.44 -31.27 -22.74
C GLY A 391 23.75 -31.89 -23.16
N VAL A 392 23.95 -33.14 -22.80
CA VAL A 392 25.06 -33.99 -23.26
C VAL A 392 24.87 -34.24 -24.74
N GLY A 393 25.72 -33.65 -25.57
CA GLY A 393 25.93 -33.97 -26.95
C GLY A 393 27.34 -34.52 -27.12
N ALA A 394 27.48 -35.85 -27.27
CA ALA A 394 28.71 -36.49 -27.60
C ALA A 394 29.11 -36.20 -29.08
N GLY A 395 30.37 -35.82 -29.30
CA GLY A 395 30.95 -35.66 -30.64
C GLY A 395 32.46 -35.53 -30.57
N ALA A 396 33.16 -36.59 -30.93
CA ALA A 396 34.60 -36.78 -30.96
C ALA A 396 35.30 -35.87 -31.97
N GLY A 397 36.57 -35.53 -31.73
CA GLY A 397 37.49 -35.05 -32.79
C GLY A 397 38.72 -34.34 -32.32
N ALA A 398 39.79 -35.05 -32.36
CA ALA A 398 41.20 -34.85 -32.18
C ALA A 398 41.83 -33.50 -32.60
N GLY A 399 42.95 -33.15 -31.94
CA GLY A 399 44.10 -32.57 -32.60
C GLY A 399 44.71 -31.29 -32.03
N GLY A 400 45.65 -31.37 -31.10
CA GLY A 400 47.04 -30.99 -31.36
C GLY A 400 47.54 -29.56 -31.09
N ARG A 401 48.50 -29.48 -30.17
CA ARG A 401 49.72 -28.69 -30.14
C ARG A 401 49.77 -27.47 -29.21
N THR A 402 50.67 -27.73 -28.22
CA THR A 402 51.43 -26.86 -27.33
C THR A 402 52.20 -25.71 -28.02
N ILE A 403 52.44 -24.62 -27.31
CA ILE A 403 53.63 -23.81 -27.07
C ILE A 403 53.14 -22.62 -26.24
N GLY A 404 53.50 -22.31 -25.04
CA GLY A 404 54.86 -22.07 -24.50
C GLY A 404 54.94 -20.62 -24.02
N GLY A 405 55.14 -20.39 -22.71
CA GLY A 405 55.97 -19.32 -22.33
C GLY A 405 55.47 -18.18 -21.41
N ARG A 406 55.87 -18.24 -20.14
CA ARG A 406 56.30 -17.16 -19.23
C ARG A 406 55.28 -16.38 -18.40
N SER A 407 55.33 -16.72 -17.12
CA SER A 407 55.11 -15.75 -16.01
C SER A 407 56.28 -14.73 -15.94
N PRO A 408 56.14 -13.55 -15.28
CA PRO A 408 56.13 -13.54 -13.82
C PRO A 408 55.40 -12.36 -13.14
N SER A 409 55.30 -12.51 -11.81
CA SER A 409 55.28 -11.56 -10.72
C SER A 409 53.94 -10.89 -10.36
N SER A 410 53.31 -11.33 -9.31
CA SER A 410 53.43 -10.96 -7.88
C SER A 410 52.83 -9.61 -7.51
N TRP A 411 52.09 -9.65 -6.41
CA TRP A 411 51.50 -8.57 -5.59
C TRP A 411 50.04 -8.21 -5.90
N ALA A 412 49.14 -8.96 -5.31
CA ALA A 412 48.02 -8.46 -4.52
C ALA A 412 47.33 -9.69 -3.89
N ALA A 413 47.40 -9.77 -2.59
CA ALA A 413 46.59 -10.70 -1.84
C ALA A 413 45.13 -10.27 -1.99
N SER A 414 44.43 -10.85 -2.96
CA SER A 414 42.99 -10.84 -3.03
C SER A 414 42.48 -11.74 -1.90
N ARG A 415 41.76 -11.16 -0.95
CA ARG A 415 40.83 -11.90 -0.11
C ARG A 415 39.94 -12.69 -1.07
N ALA A 416 40.02 -14.00 -0.97
CA ALA A 416 39.02 -14.88 -1.58
C ALA A 416 37.64 -14.47 -1.06
N PRO A 417 36.61 -14.41 -1.89
CA PRO A 417 35.25 -14.31 -1.39
C PRO A 417 35.02 -15.58 -0.56
N GLU A 418 34.65 -15.40 0.72
CA GLU A 418 34.09 -16.48 1.52
C GLU A 418 32.94 -17.07 0.71
N THR A 419 33.10 -18.30 0.30
CA THR A 419 32.01 -19.09 -0.28
C THR A 419 30.97 -19.20 0.79
N ALA A 420 29.86 -18.48 0.60
CA ALA A 420 28.66 -18.66 1.40
C ALA A 420 28.28 -20.15 1.39
N PRO A 421 27.93 -20.72 2.53
CA PRO A 421 27.53 -22.12 2.60
C PRO A 421 26.36 -22.36 1.64
N ALA A 422 26.37 -23.52 0.98
CA ALA A 422 25.40 -23.89 -0.07
C ALA A 422 23.92 -23.96 0.38
N ASN A 423 23.62 -23.55 1.60
CA ASN A 423 22.30 -23.53 2.24
C ASN A 423 21.88 -22.14 2.75
N ALA A 424 22.42 -21.05 2.20
CA ALA A 424 21.98 -19.73 2.62
C ALA A 424 20.52 -19.47 2.19
N TYR A 425 19.63 -19.25 3.16
CA TYR A 425 18.28 -18.79 2.94
C TYR A 425 18.28 -17.39 2.35
N ARG A 426 17.23 -17.05 1.60
CA ARG A 426 17.06 -15.72 0.98
C ARG A 426 15.85 -15.02 1.57
N MET A 427 15.89 -13.70 1.60
CA MET A 427 14.72 -12.89 1.95
C MET A 427 13.56 -13.22 1.01
N GLY A 428 12.35 -13.36 1.58
CA GLY A 428 11.14 -13.77 0.86
C GLY A 428 11.03 -15.28 0.62
N GLU A 429 11.92 -16.10 1.16
CA GLU A 429 11.86 -17.55 1.04
C GLU A 429 10.91 -18.14 2.07
N ASP A 430 9.98 -19.01 1.62
CA ASP A 430 9.08 -19.72 2.51
C ASP A 430 9.81 -20.87 3.20
N VAL A 431 9.61 -20.96 4.50
CA VAL A 431 10.25 -21.95 5.34
C VAL A 431 9.25 -22.59 6.29
N VAL A 432 9.59 -23.80 6.72
CA VAL A 432 8.82 -24.53 7.75
C VAL A 432 9.75 -24.84 8.90
N HIS A 433 9.41 -24.38 10.10
CA HIS A 433 10.13 -24.71 11.32
C HIS A 433 9.40 -25.78 12.11
N ALA A 434 10.10 -26.81 12.58
CA ALA A 434 9.48 -27.96 13.24
C ALA A 434 8.60 -27.60 14.47
N ALA A 435 8.91 -26.51 15.18
CA ALA A 435 8.16 -26.08 16.37
C ALA A 435 7.23 -24.88 16.13
N PHE A 436 7.51 -24.02 15.13
CA PHE A 436 6.76 -22.77 14.91
C PHE A 436 5.90 -22.79 13.65
N GLY A 437 6.00 -23.85 12.84
CA GLY A 437 5.21 -24.02 11.62
C GLY A 437 5.74 -23.22 10.44
N GLU A 438 4.85 -22.85 9.52
CA GLU A 438 5.17 -22.12 8.30
C GLU A 438 5.56 -20.66 8.61
N GLY A 439 6.50 -20.11 7.84
CA GLY A 439 6.97 -18.74 7.95
C GLY A 439 7.69 -18.29 6.69
N VAL A 440 8.00 -17.01 6.62
CA VAL A 440 8.78 -16.40 5.55
C VAL A 440 10.04 -15.73 6.12
N VAL A 441 11.15 -15.85 5.41
CA VAL A 441 12.41 -15.19 5.78
C VAL A 441 12.29 -13.70 5.49
N THR A 442 12.27 -12.87 6.54
CA THR A 442 12.16 -11.42 6.45
C THR A 442 13.50 -10.71 6.52
N GLY A 443 14.57 -11.42 6.94
CA GLY A 443 15.91 -10.86 7.00
C GLY A 443 16.99 -11.94 7.03
N VAL A 444 18.17 -11.60 6.52
CA VAL A 444 19.39 -12.43 6.61
C VAL A 444 20.50 -11.56 7.16
N GLU A 445 21.00 -11.94 8.34
CA GLU A 445 22.05 -11.22 9.04
C GLU A 445 23.43 -11.92 8.87
N PRO A 446 24.55 -11.19 9.01
CA PRO A 446 25.88 -11.80 9.01
C PRO A 446 26.00 -12.89 10.06
N GLY A 447 26.73 -13.98 9.74
CA GLY A 447 26.91 -15.12 10.66
C GLY A 447 25.86 -16.21 10.49
N GLY A 448 25.06 -16.22 9.40
CA GLY A 448 24.08 -17.28 9.11
C GLY A 448 22.81 -17.19 9.95
N VAL A 449 22.51 -16.01 10.49
CA VAL A 449 21.26 -15.73 11.20
C VAL A 449 20.19 -15.33 10.19
N ILE A 450 19.05 -15.99 10.24
CA ILE A 450 17.85 -15.64 9.48
C ILE A 450 16.78 -15.09 10.43
N VAL A 451 16.09 -14.06 9.99
CA VAL A 451 14.89 -13.57 10.67
C VAL A 451 13.70 -14.17 9.94
N VAL A 452 12.85 -14.87 10.65
CA VAL A 452 11.68 -15.55 10.08
C VAL A 452 10.42 -15.03 10.77
N ARG A 453 9.45 -14.60 9.98
CA ARG A 453 8.10 -14.29 10.46
C ARG A 453 7.24 -15.51 10.31
N PHE A 454 6.65 -15.99 11.42
CA PHE A 454 5.86 -17.21 11.47
C PHE A 454 4.36 -16.93 11.32
N ALA A 455 3.67 -17.79 10.55
CA ALA A 455 2.23 -17.69 10.32
C ALA A 455 1.41 -18.00 11.59
N SER A 456 1.96 -18.80 12.51
CA SER A 456 1.26 -19.26 13.70
C SER A 456 0.89 -18.13 14.68
N ASP A 457 1.77 -17.15 14.82
CA ASP A 457 1.64 -16.05 15.80
C ASP A 457 2.01 -14.66 15.24
N GLY A 458 2.45 -14.58 13.95
CA GLY A 458 2.90 -13.35 13.32
C GLY A 458 4.22 -12.81 13.85
N SER A 459 4.87 -13.51 14.79
CA SER A 459 6.11 -13.06 15.44
C SER A 459 7.32 -13.24 14.53
N GLU A 460 8.24 -12.28 14.59
CA GLU A 460 9.58 -12.43 13.99
C GLU A 460 10.55 -13.05 14.99
N ARG A 461 11.27 -14.06 14.53
CA ARG A 461 12.28 -14.74 15.34
C ARG A 461 13.59 -14.83 14.59
N LYS A 462 14.68 -14.53 15.30
CA LYS A 462 16.04 -14.72 14.79
C LYS A 462 16.46 -16.17 15.05
N LEU A 463 16.81 -16.86 13.99
CA LEU A 463 17.21 -18.27 14.00
C LEU A 463 18.59 -18.42 13.36
N MET A 464 19.44 -19.24 13.94
CA MET A 464 20.68 -19.62 13.26
C MET A 464 20.37 -20.71 12.23
N ALA A 465 20.48 -20.38 10.95
CA ALA A 465 20.07 -21.25 9.84
C ALA A 465 20.75 -22.63 9.87
N GLU A 466 21.96 -22.72 10.42
CA GLU A 466 22.73 -23.96 10.53
C GLU A 466 22.20 -24.91 11.62
N TYR A 467 21.57 -24.35 12.68
CA TYR A 467 21.15 -25.13 13.86
C TYR A 467 19.64 -25.19 14.04
N ALA A 468 18.91 -24.27 13.43
CA ALA A 468 17.46 -24.25 13.54
C ALA A 468 16.84 -25.36 12.67
N PRO A 469 15.84 -26.10 13.17
CA PRO A 469 15.13 -27.12 12.41
C PRO A 469 14.17 -26.46 11.39
N VAL A 470 14.75 -25.72 10.43
CA VAL A 470 14.08 -24.98 9.37
C VAL A 470 14.34 -25.69 8.05
N SER A 471 13.30 -25.96 7.31
CA SER A 471 13.35 -26.50 5.94
C SER A 471 12.69 -25.51 4.98
N ARG A 472 13.16 -25.49 3.74
CA ARG A 472 12.50 -24.79 2.64
C ARG A 472 11.20 -25.50 2.30
N ARG A 473 10.20 -24.72 1.98
CA ARG A 473 8.93 -25.26 1.48
C ARG A 473 8.99 -25.65 0.01
#